data_de3c45614bb19704eb3726def697fb6a
#
_entry.id   de3c45614bb19704eb3726def697fb6a
#
_cell.length_a   1.000
_cell.length_b   1.000
_cell.length_c   1.000
_cell.angle_alpha   90.00
_cell.angle_beta   90.00
_cell.angle_gamma   90.00
#
_symmetry.space_group_name_H-M   'P 1'
#
loop_
_entity.id
_entity.type
_entity.pdbx_description
1 polymer ?
#
loop_
_entity_poly.entity_id
_entity_poly.type
_entity_poly.pdbx_seq_one_letter_code
_entity_poly.pdbx_strand_id
1 'polypeptide(L)'
;LLQSKNLPFVGIQASALTRVIFEFIEKEAFKASKAQAEQYGEPEWCKGTGMRHTHHLAIAPTVSNAHISGGVSPSIEPIPANVFNLKTAKGTFIKRNPTLEKLLESKGYNIDSVWEQIAKDKGSVMGLPDYILTGEEKEIFLTFKEINPYEIVRQNGIRQKFIDQAISLNLTFDPSDSPKYISDV
;
A
#
# COMPACT_ATOMS: atom_id res chain seq x y z
N LEU A 1 6.22 -2.12 0.83
CA LEU A 1 6.66 -3.51 0.82
C LEU A 1 6.82 -4.05 -0.61
N LEU A 2 5.81 -4.00 -1.49
CA LEU A 2 5.93 -4.53 -2.86
C LEU A 2 7.10 -3.88 -3.61
N GLN A 3 7.17 -2.56 -3.63
CA GLN A 3 8.26 -1.81 -4.26
C GLN A 3 9.65 -2.19 -3.70
N SER A 4 9.79 -2.37 -2.39
CA SER A 4 11.06 -2.79 -1.78
C SER A 4 11.45 -4.25 -2.07
N LYS A 5 10.54 -5.01 -2.68
CA LYS A 5 10.77 -6.37 -3.21
C LYS A 5 10.86 -6.39 -4.74
N ASN A 6 10.97 -5.22 -5.37
CA ASN A 6 10.97 -5.04 -6.81
C ASN A 6 9.74 -5.68 -7.48
N LEU A 7 8.58 -5.56 -6.85
CA LEU A 7 7.32 -6.08 -7.36
C LEU A 7 6.38 -4.93 -7.69
N PRO A 8 5.78 -4.90 -8.88
CA PRO A 8 4.70 -3.98 -9.19
C PRO A 8 3.47 -4.30 -8.31
N PHE A 9 2.59 -3.32 -8.14
CA PHE A 9 1.35 -3.52 -7.37
C PHE A 9 0.41 -4.52 -8.05
N VAL A 10 0.47 -4.59 -9.37
CA VAL A 10 -0.37 -5.42 -10.23
C VAL A 10 0.36 -6.73 -10.58
N GLY A 11 -0.40 -7.81 -10.78
CA GLY A 11 0.13 -9.06 -11.30
C GLY A 11 0.09 -10.22 -10.31
N ILE A 12 0.50 -11.39 -10.82
CA ILE A 12 0.41 -12.67 -10.10
C ILE A 12 1.34 -12.71 -8.89
N GLN A 13 2.56 -12.20 -9.04
CA GLN A 13 3.56 -12.21 -7.96
C GLN A 13 3.13 -11.34 -6.77
N ALA A 14 2.61 -10.14 -7.03
CA ALA A 14 2.05 -9.27 -5.99
C ALA A 14 0.85 -9.92 -5.30
N SER A 15 -0.02 -10.58 -6.05
CA SER A 15 -1.19 -11.31 -5.55
C SER A 15 -0.78 -12.49 -4.67
N ALA A 16 0.21 -13.28 -5.10
CA ALA A 16 0.73 -14.40 -4.35
C ALA A 16 1.38 -13.96 -3.03
N LEU A 17 2.23 -12.93 -3.09
CA LEU A 17 2.87 -12.38 -1.90
C LEU A 17 1.83 -11.80 -0.92
N THR A 18 0.83 -11.07 -1.43
CA THR A 18 -0.26 -10.53 -0.62
C THR A 18 -1.00 -11.64 0.11
N ARG A 19 -1.36 -12.72 -0.58
CA ARG A 19 -2.01 -13.88 0.02
C ARG A 19 -1.17 -14.48 1.14
N VAL A 20 0.09 -14.79 0.89
CA VAL A 20 1.00 -15.42 1.88
C VAL A 20 1.13 -14.55 3.14
N ILE A 21 1.26 -13.23 2.97
CA ILE A 21 1.40 -12.31 4.10
C ILE A 21 0.12 -12.29 4.94
N PHE A 22 -1.05 -12.13 4.31
CA PHE A 22 -2.30 -12.00 5.06
C PHE A 22 -2.76 -13.30 5.67
N GLU A 23 -2.53 -14.44 5.02
CA GLU A 23 -2.73 -15.77 5.61
C GLU A 23 -1.84 -15.98 6.85
N PHE A 24 -0.59 -15.56 6.80
CA PHE A 24 0.31 -15.61 7.95
C PHE A 24 -0.17 -14.70 9.09
N ILE A 25 -0.57 -13.46 8.79
CA ILE A 25 -1.06 -12.51 9.79
C ILE A 25 -2.33 -13.05 10.48
N GLU A 26 -3.28 -13.56 9.71
CA GLU A 26 -4.49 -14.18 10.24
C GLU A 26 -4.15 -15.33 11.21
N LYS A 27 -3.33 -16.28 10.75
CA LYS A 27 -2.92 -17.43 11.56
C LYS A 27 -2.27 -17.02 12.89
N GLU A 28 -1.35 -16.05 12.85
CA GLU A 28 -0.67 -15.59 14.07
C GLU A 28 -1.61 -14.78 14.97
N ALA A 29 -2.56 -14.01 14.42
CA ALA A 29 -3.57 -13.31 15.21
C ALA A 29 -4.49 -14.28 15.96
N PHE A 30 -4.97 -15.33 15.31
CA PHE A 30 -5.77 -16.38 15.95
C PHE A 30 -4.99 -17.14 17.04
N LYS A 31 -3.73 -17.48 16.75
CA LYS A 31 -2.83 -18.13 17.72
C LYS A 31 -2.61 -17.25 18.95
N ALA A 32 -2.38 -15.95 18.74
CA ALA A 32 -2.21 -15.01 19.84
C ALA A 32 -3.49 -14.87 20.68
N SER A 33 -4.66 -14.82 20.04
CA SER A 33 -5.95 -14.76 20.72
C SER A 33 -6.22 -15.99 21.59
N LYS A 34 -5.88 -17.18 21.10
CA LYS A 34 -5.97 -18.43 21.89
C LYS A 34 -5.06 -18.41 23.11
N ALA A 35 -3.78 -18.09 22.91
CA ALA A 35 -2.82 -18.01 23.99
C ALA A 35 -3.24 -17.00 25.08
N GLN A 36 -3.83 -15.88 24.68
CA GLN A 36 -4.37 -14.90 25.61
C GLN A 36 -5.63 -15.41 26.34
N ALA A 37 -6.49 -16.18 25.68
CA ALA A 37 -7.63 -16.82 26.32
C ALA A 37 -7.20 -17.85 27.38
N GLU A 38 -6.17 -18.65 27.11
CA GLU A 38 -5.57 -19.59 28.07
C GLU A 38 -4.97 -18.84 29.26
N GLN A 39 -4.30 -17.71 29.06
CA GLN A 39 -3.64 -16.94 30.12
C GLN A 39 -4.61 -16.09 30.95
N TYR A 40 -5.60 -15.44 30.32
CA TYR A 40 -6.44 -14.42 30.96
C TYR A 40 -7.94 -14.79 30.99
N GLY A 41 -8.29 -15.98 30.52
CA GLY A 41 -9.67 -16.43 30.36
C GLY A 41 -10.38 -15.85 29.16
N GLU A 42 -11.53 -16.43 28.82
CA GLU A 42 -12.43 -15.96 27.78
C GLU A 42 -13.34 -14.84 28.32
N PRO A 43 -13.44 -13.69 27.63
CA PRO A 43 -14.44 -12.68 27.99
C PRO A 43 -15.87 -13.19 27.66
N GLU A 44 -16.89 -12.48 28.17
CA GLU A 44 -18.31 -12.86 28.04
C GLU A 44 -18.71 -13.22 26.60
N TRP A 45 -18.31 -12.39 25.64
CA TRP A 45 -18.64 -12.55 24.22
C TRP A 45 -17.85 -13.66 23.51
N CYS A 46 -16.84 -14.23 24.15
CA CYS A 46 -16.01 -15.31 23.60
C CYS A 46 -16.17 -16.64 24.33
N LYS A 47 -17.09 -16.74 25.29
CA LYS A 47 -17.27 -17.98 26.09
C LYS A 47 -17.50 -19.20 25.19
N GLY A 48 -16.68 -20.24 25.41
CA GLY A 48 -16.75 -21.51 24.69
C GLY A 48 -16.10 -21.50 23.31
N THR A 49 -15.45 -20.40 22.89
CA THR A 49 -14.77 -20.29 21.60
C THR A 49 -13.29 -20.63 21.64
N GLY A 50 -12.67 -20.63 22.82
CA GLY A 50 -11.23 -20.74 22.98
C GLY A 50 -10.48 -19.47 22.59
N MET A 51 -11.17 -18.33 22.43
CA MET A 51 -10.59 -17.08 21.96
C MET A 51 -10.69 -15.95 23.00
N ARG A 52 -9.75 -15.01 22.97
CA ARG A 52 -9.80 -13.79 23.78
C ARG A 52 -10.54 -12.65 23.08
N HIS A 53 -10.56 -12.64 21.73
CA HIS A 53 -11.11 -11.57 20.91
C HIS A 53 -12.20 -12.10 19.98
N THR A 54 -13.28 -11.34 19.82
CA THR A 54 -14.38 -11.63 18.89
C THR A 54 -13.99 -11.34 17.44
N HIS A 55 -13.09 -10.38 17.24
CA HIS A 55 -12.56 -9.96 15.94
C HIS A 55 -11.05 -9.78 16.06
N HIS A 56 -10.33 -10.06 14.99
CA HIS A 56 -8.87 -10.11 15.00
C HIS A 56 -8.23 -9.07 14.10
N LEU A 57 -8.78 -8.87 12.89
CA LEU A 57 -8.14 -8.09 11.85
C LEU A 57 -9.09 -7.12 11.16
N ALA A 58 -8.67 -5.87 11.08
CA ALA A 58 -9.30 -4.82 10.28
C ALA A 58 -8.20 -3.99 9.60
N ILE A 59 -8.48 -3.36 8.48
CA ILE A 59 -7.54 -2.47 7.81
C ILE A 59 -8.08 -1.04 7.84
N ALA A 60 -7.36 -0.19 8.60
CA ALA A 60 -7.65 1.24 8.74
C ALA A 60 -6.88 2.08 7.69
N PRO A 61 -7.28 3.34 7.42
CA PRO A 61 -6.64 4.21 6.43
C PRO A 61 -5.19 4.61 6.76
N THR A 62 -4.80 4.67 8.01
CA THR A 62 -3.46 4.90 8.59
C THR A 62 -2.59 5.98 7.94
N VAL A 63 -3.18 7.06 7.40
CA VAL A 63 -2.47 8.11 6.65
C VAL A 63 -1.38 8.78 7.51
N SER A 64 -1.72 9.21 8.72
CA SER A 64 -0.76 9.87 9.62
C SER A 64 0.34 8.92 10.10
N ASN A 65 -0.03 7.67 10.41
CA ASN A 65 0.91 6.65 10.88
C ASN A 65 1.93 6.26 9.80
N ALA A 66 1.55 6.29 8.52
CA ALA A 66 2.45 6.00 7.41
C ALA A 66 3.66 6.94 7.39
N HIS A 67 3.48 8.21 7.74
CA HIS A 67 4.59 9.17 7.82
C HIS A 67 5.56 8.88 8.97
N ILE A 68 5.06 8.39 10.10
CA ILE A 68 5.88 8.01 11.26
C ILE A 68 6.63 6.70 10.98
N SER A 69 6.00 5.80 10.24
CA SER A 69 6.55 4.48 9.89
C SER A 69 7.56 4.52 8.71
N GLY A 70 8.22 5.64 8.49
CA GLY A 70 9.30 5.77 7.50
C GLY A 70 8.85 6.24 6.11
N GLY A 71 7.70 6.92 6.00
CA GLY A 71 7.23 7.48 4.74
C GLY A 71 6.72 6.44 3.74
N VAL A 72 6.19 5.34 4.24
CA VAL A 72 5.51 4.31 3.45
C VAL A 72 4.14 4.79 2.93
N SER A 73 3.57 4.08 1.97
CA SER A 73 2.20 4.36 1.50
C SER A 73 1.18 4.17 2.62
N PRO A 74 0.08 4.96 2.64
CA PRO A 74 -1.00 4.78 3.61
C PRO A 74 -1.67 3.42 3.46
N SER A 75 -1.99 2.77 4.59
CA SER A 75 -2.71 1.50 4.60
C SER A 75 -2.08 0.45 3.66
N ILE A 76 -2.91 -0.12 2.80
CA ILE A 76 -2.56 -1.10 1.77
C ILE A 76 -2.59 -0.50 0.35
N GLU A 77 -2.76 0.80 0.27
CA GLU A 77 -2.89 1.52 -1.00
C GLU A 77 -1.52 1.77 -1.66
N PRO A 78 -1.49 1.92 -2.99
CA PRO A 78 -0.31 2.40 -3.68
C PRO A 78 0.10 3.80 -3.24
N ILE A 79 1.35 4.17 -3.48
CA ILE A 79 1.82 5.52 -3.16
C ILE A 79 1.10 6.56 -4.05
N PRO A 80 0.61 7.66 -3.49
CA PRO A 80 -0.11 8.67 -4.27
C PRO A 80 0.78 9.41 -5.28
N ALA A 81 2.07 9.58 -4.97
CA ALA A 81 3.09 10.20 -5.81
C ALA A 81 4.49 9.80 -5.32
N ASN A 82 5.46 9.66 -6.22
CA ASN A 82 6.85 9.33 -5.86
C ASN A 82 7.62 10.54 -5.29
N VAL A 83 7.11 11.74 -5.48
CA VAL A 83 7.56 12.97 -4.81
C VAL A 83 6.37 13.88 -4.55
N PHE A 84 6.28 14.46 -3.36
CA PHE A 84 5.20 15.37 -2.99
C PHE A 84 5.61 16.32 -1.85
N ASN A 85 4.87 17.40 -1.71
CA ASN A 85 5.04 18.35 -0.63
C ASN A 85 4.17 17.95 0.57
N LEU A 86 4.81 17.66 1.69
CA LEU A 86 4.13 17.42 2.97
C LEU A 86 4.06 18.72 3.76
N LYS A 87 2.86 19.25 3.94
CA LYS A 87 2.63 20.40 4.82
C LYS A 87 2.40 19.95 6.26
N THR A 88 3.15 20.51 7.18
CA THR A 88 3.03 20.27 8.62
C THR A 88 2.94 21.61 9.36
N ALA A 89 2.61 21.58 10.65
CA ALA A 89 2.65 22.77 11.50
C ALA A 89 4.06 23.44 11.56
N LYS A 90 5.12 22.71 11.27
CA LYS A 90 6.50 23.19 11.27
C LYS A 90 7.01 23.65 9.89
N GLY A 91 6.19 23.54 8.84
CA GLY A 91 6.55 23.95 7.49
C GLY A 91 6.21 22.91 6.41
N THR A 92 6.68 23.19 5.21
CA THR A 92 6.50 22.30 4.05
C THR A 92 7.80 21.56 3.78
N PHE A 93 7.73 20.25 3.65
CA PHE A 93 8.85 19.36 3.39
C PHE A 93 8.62 18.58 2.10
N ILE A 94 9.65 18.48 1.27
CA ILE A 94 9.62 17.59 0.10
C ILE A 94 9.83 16.17 0.60
N LYS A 95 8.88 15.27 0.25
CA LYS A 95 9.00 13.84 0.50
C LYS A 95 9.25 13.11 -0.81
N ARG A 96 10.27 12.27 -0.81
CA ARG A 96 10.65 11.38 -1.92
C ARG A 96 10.31 9.95 -1.52
N ASN A 97 9.94 9.12 -2.48
CA ASN A 97 9.74 7.69 -2.24
C ASN A 97 11.08 7.04 -1.89
N PRO A 98 11.28 6.52 -0.68
CA PRO A 98 12.58 6.04 -0.23
C PRO A 98 13.07 4.80 -0.99
N THR A 99 12.17 4.01 -1.56
CA THR A 99 12.55 2.85 -2.37
C THR A 99 13.05 3.28 -3.75
N LEU A 100 12.37 4.25 -4.37
CA LEU A 100 12.81 4.84 -5.64
C LEU A 100 14.14 5.59 -5.47
N GLU A 101 14.29 6.34 -4.38
CA GLU A 101 15.52 7.07 -4.06
C GLU A 101 16.73 6.12 -4.02
N LYS A 102 16.62 5.00 -3.31
CA LYS A 102 17.67 3.97 -3.27
C LYS A 102 17.98 3.36 -4.65
N LEU A 103 16.98 3.13 -5.47
CA LEU A 103 17.18 2.61 -6.82
C LEU A 103 17.91 3.64 -7.69
N LEU A 104 17.47 4.90 -7.69
CA LEU A 104 18.12 5.98 -8.43
C LEU A 104 19.57 6.21 -7.96
N GLU A 105 19.82 6.11 -6.64
CA GLU A 105 21.16 6.22 -6.07
C GLU A 105 22.06 5.09 -6.58
N SER A 106 21.60 3.85 -6.56
CA SER A 106 22.36 2.69 -7.05
C SER A 106 22.72 2.80 -8.55
N LYS A 107 21.92 3.54 -9.30
CA LYS A 107 22.12 3.79 -10.75
C LYS A 107 22.88 5.10 -11.04
N GLY A 108 23.19 5.92 -10.03
CA GLY A 108 23.86 7.21 -10.19
C GLY A 108 22.94 8.34 -10.69
N TYR A 109 21.61 8.16 -10.60
CA TYR A 109 20.60 9.12 -11.06
C TYR A 109 19.81 9.78 -9.92
N ASN A 110 20.23 9.66 -8.67
CA ASN A 110 19.60 10.36 -7.54
C ASN A 110 20.03 11.85 -7.52
N ILE A 111 19.63 12.60 -8.56
CA ILE A 111 19.98 14.01 -8.77
C ILE A 111 18.71 14.86 -8.86
N ASP A 112 18.84 16.15 -8.53
CA ASP A 112 17.67 17.05 -8.42
C ASP A 112 16.90 17.19 -9.72
N SER A 113 17.57 17.22 -10.89
CA SER A 113 16.88 17.30 -12.18
C SER A 113 15.94 16.12 -12.47
N VAL A 114 16.26 14.91 -12.00
CA VAL A 114 15.39 13.74 -12.11
C VAL A 114 14.17 13.91 -11.20
N TRP A 115 14.37 14.35 -9.96
CA TRP A 115 13.26 14.61 -9.03
C TRP A 115 12.36 15.76 -9.47
N GLU A 116 12.93 16.81 -10.08
CA GLU A 116 12.15 17.89 -10.69
C GLU A 116 11.27 17.38 -11.84
N GLN A 117 11.81 16.49 -12.68
CA GLN A 117 11.00 15.87 -13.75
C GLN A 117 9.85 15.05 -13.16
N ILE A 118 10.13 14.19 -12.17
CA ILE A 118 9.07 13.41 -11.50
C ILE A 118 8.03 14.36 -10.87
N ALA A 119 8.45 15.46 -10.26
CA ALA A 119 7.54 16.45 -9.68
C ALA A 119 6.67 17.14 -10.73
N LYS A 120 7.23 17.54 -11.89
CA LYS A 120 6.47 18.10 -13.04
C LYS A 120 5.43 17.10 -13.54
N ASP A 121 5.75 15.82 -13.55
CA ASP A 121 4.86 14.74 -13.97
C ASP A 121 3.94 14.27 -12.81
N LYS A 122 3.68 15.14 -11.83
CA LYS A 122 2.78 14.90 -10.68
C LYS A 122 3.15 13.67 -9.84
N GLY A 123 4.42 13.35 -9.79
CA GLY A 123 4.98 12.22 -9.05
C GLY A 123 5.06 10.92 -9.84
N SER A 124 4.71 10.92 -11.13
CA SER A 124 4.90 9.79 -12.05
C SER A 124 6.36 9.64 -12.47
N VAL A 125 6.78 8.40 -12.67
CA VAL A 125 8.10 8.06 -13.24
C VAL A 125 8.03 7.70 -14.73
N MET A 126 6.82 7.67 -15.30
CA MET A 126 6.60 7.19 -16.68
C MET A 126 7.28 8.07 -17.73
N GLY A 127 7.42 9.37 -17.47
CA GLY A 127 8.12 10.33 -18.34
C GLY A 127 9.64 10.26 -18.31
N LEU A 128 10.24 9.46 -17.42
CA LEU A 128 11.69 9.32 -17.35
C LEU A 128 12.24 8.51 -18.53
N PRO A 129 13.42 8.85 -19.06
CA PRO A 129 14.11 8.05 -20.08
C PRO A 129 14.42 6.62 -19.62
N ASP A 130 14.43 5.66 -20.53
CA ASP A 130 14.66 4.25 -20.21
C ASP A 130 16.08 3.94 -19.73
N TYR A 131 17.05 4.81 -20.00
CA TYR A 131 18.40 4.67 -19.43
C TYR A 131 18.44 5.03 -17.94
N ILE A 132 17.45 5.76 -17.40
CA ILE A 132 17.29 6.04 -15.96
C ILE A 132 16.50 4.91 -15.30
N LEU A 133 15.28 4.65 -15.80
CA LEU A 133 14.44 3.54 -15.33
C LEU A 133 13.90 2.77 -16.54
N THR A 134 14.11 1.47 -16.54
CA THR A 134 13.54 0.58 -17.55
C THR A 134 12.01 0.53 -17.45
N GLY A 135 11.31 0.06 -18.49
CA GLY A 135 9.86 -0.11 -18.46
C GLY A 135 9.38 -0.94 -17.27
N GLU A 136 10.06 -2.04 -16.97
CA GLU A 136 9.74 -2.91 -15.82
C GLU A 136 9.92 -2.18 -14.49
N GLU A 137 10.97 -1.37 -14.34
CA GLU A 137 11.19 -0.58 -13.14
C GLU A 137 10.14 0.52 -12.97
N LYS A 138 9.70 1.15 -14.05
CA LYS A 138 8.60 2.15 -14.03
C LYS A 138 7.30 1.54 -13.53
N GLU A 139 6.97 0.31 -13.94
CA GLU A 139 5.77 -0.40 -13.47
C GLU A 139 5.76 -0.63 -11.95
N ILE A 140 6.94 -0.82 -11.33
CA ILE A 140 7.07 -0.97 -9.88
C ILE A 140 6.66 0.32 -9.15
N PHE A 141 6.95 1.48 -9.74
CA PHE A 141 6.74 2.79 -9.12
C PHE A 141 5.52 3.54 -9.65
N LEU A 142 4.58 2.84 -10.29
CA LEU A 142 3.27 3.42 -10.65
C LEU A 142 2.60 4.02 -9.41
N THR A 143 2.06 5.21 -9.60
CA THR A 143 1.31 5.92 -8.57
C THR A 143 -0.12 5.38 -8.49
N PHE A 144 -0.81 5.72 -7.41
CA PHE A 144 -2.20 5.32 -7.20
C PHE A 144 -3.14 5.65 -8.39
N LYS A 145 -2.91 6.79 -9.05
CA LYS A 145 -3.71 7.23 -10.20
C LYS A 145 -3.43 6.48 -11.49
N GLU A 146 -2.25 5.88 -11.59
CA GLU A 146 -1.81 5.14 -12.78
C GLU A 146 -2.24 3.67 -12.74
N ILE A 147 -2.62 3.19 -11.55
CA ILE A 147 -3.07 1.81 -11.36
C ILE A 147 -4.58 1.73 -11.61
N ASN A 148 -4.98 0.77 -12.45
CA ASN A 148 -6.38 0.54 -12.73
C ASN A 148 -7.16 0.23 -11.44
N PRO A 149 -8.28 0.92 -11.13
CA PRO A 149 -9.09 0.67 -9.95
C PRO A 149 -9.54 -0.78 -9.77
N TYR A 150 -9.83 -1.52 -10.84
CA TYR A 150 -10.13 -2.96 -10.76
C TYR A 150 -9.02 -3.77 -10.11
N GLU A 151 -7.75 -3.43 -10.37
CA GLU A 151 -6.62 -4.13 -9.76
C GLU A 151 -6.52 -3.82 -8.27
N ILE A 152 -6.88 -2.61 -7.86
CA ILE A 152 -6.95 -2.22 -6.44
C ILE A 152 -8.05 -3.02 -5.73
N VAL A 153 -9.24 -3.08 -6.31
CA VAL A 153 -10.36 -3.90 -5.79
C VAL A 153 -9.98 -5.38 -5.75
N ARG A 154 -9.37 -5.91 -6.81
CA ARG A 154 -8.92 -7.31 -6.88
C ARG A 154 -7.91 -7.64 -5.78
N GLN A 155 -6.92 -6.79 -5.56
CA GLN A 155 -5.94 -6.96 -4.48
C GLN A 155 -6.61 -6.92 -3.09
N ASN A 156 -7.62 -6.07 -2.90
CA ASN A 156 -8.38 -6.03 -1.66
C ASN A 156 -9.26 -7.28 -1.47
N GLY A 157 -9.84 -7.81 -2.53
CA GLY A 157 -10.55 -9.08 -2.49
C GLY A 157 -9.67 -10.27 -2.07
N ILE A 158 -8.37 -10.25 -2.38
CA ILE A 158 -7.42 -11.24 -1.88
C ILE A 158 -7.22 -11.08 -0.37
N ARG A 159 -7.03 -9.85 0.12
CA ARG A 159 -6.83 -9.54 1.55
C ARG A 159 -8.07 -9.84 2.38
N GLN A 160 -9.26 -9.51 1.86
CA GLN A 160 -10.53 -9.69 2.57
C GLN A 160 -10.80 -11.14 2.99
N LYS A 161 -10.19 -12.10 2.31
CA LYS A 161 -10.31 -13.53 2.68
C LYS A 161 -9.70 -13.86 4.04
N PHE A 162 -8.80 -13.01 4.53
CA PHE A 162 -8.06 -13.17 5.78
C PHE A 162 -8.37 -12.07 6.81
N ILE A 163 -9.32 -11.19 6.51
CA ILE A 163 -9.71 -10.06 7.35
C ILE A 163 -11.16 -10.27 7.78
N ASP A 164 -11.39 -10.42 9.08
CA ASP A 164 -12.71 -10.70 9.64
C ASP A 164 -13.57 -9.45 9.87
N GLN A 165 -13.00 -8.27 9.62
CA GLN A 165 -13.71 -6.99 9.63
C GLN A 165 -13.57 -6.25 8.28
N ALA A 166 -13.86 -4.95 8.26
CA ALA A 166 -13.80 -4.14 7.06
C ALA A 166 -12.36 -3.75 6.67
N ILE A 167 -12.16 -3.58 5.37
CA ILE A 167 -10.98 -2.94 4.78
C ILE A 167 -11.38 -1.55 4.31
N SER A 168 -10.72 -0.51 4.84
CA SER A 168 -10.84 0.84 4.30
C SER A 168 -10.13 0.91 2.95
N LEU A 169 -10.84 1.40 1.94
CA LEU A 169 -10.36 1.47 0.56
C LEU A 169 -10.73 2.79 -0.07
N ASN A 170 -9.74 3.47 -0.66
CA ASN A 170 -9.96 4.59 -1.56
C ASN A 170 -9.83 4.12 -3.01
N LEU A 171 -10.60 4.74 -3.90
CA LEU A 171 -10.48 4.59 -5.34
C LEU A 171 -10.33 5.98 -5.95
N THR A 172 -9.57 6.07 -7.02
CA THR A 172 -9.35 7.33 -7.74
C THR A 172 -9.85 7.17 -9.16
N PHE A 173 -10.67 8.14 -9.58
CA PHE A 173 -11.19 8.23 -10.94
C PHE A 173 -10.79 9.57 -11.56
N ASP A 174 -10.65 9.59 -12.88
CA ASP A 174 -10.48 10.84 -13.62
C ASP A 174 -11.84 11.51 -13.82
N PRO A 175 -11.93 12.85 -13.78
CA PRO A 175 -13.19 13.56 -14.08
C PRO A 175 -13.79 13.27 -15.47
N SER A 176 -13.00 12.75 -16.39
CA SER A 176 -13.43 12.31 -17.71
C SER A 176 -13.97 10.87 -17.76
N ASP A 177 -13.83 10.10 -16.68
CA ASP A 177 -14.33 8.73 -16.62
C ASP A 177 -15.84 8.68 -16.73
N SER A 178 -16.36 7.70 -17.47
CA SER A 178 -17.78 7.57 -17.65
C SER A 178 -18.48 7.11 -16.37
N PRO A 179 -19.72 7.55 -16.09
CA PRO A 179 -20.50 7.05 -14.94
C PRO A 179 -20.65 5.54 -14.95
N LYS A 180 -20.73 4.93 -16.14
CA LYS A 180 -20.78 3.48 -16.28
C LYS A 180 -19.50 2.82 -15.76
N TYR A 181 -18.33 3.33 -16.16
CA TYR A 181 -17.05 2.79 -15.68
C TYR A 181 -16.92 2.88 -14.15
N ILE A 182 -17.31 4.02 -13.57
CA ILE A 182 -17.29 4.21 -12.12
C ILE A 182 -18.23 3.22 -11.42
N SER A 183 -19.39 2.95 -12.01
CA SER A 183 -20.38 1.99 -11.47
C SER A 183 -19.93 0.52 -11.61
N ASP A 184 -19.11 0.21 -12.61
CA ASP A 184 -18.66 -1.15 -12.90
C ASP A 184 -17.50 -1.57 -11.98
N VAL A 185 -16.77 -0.61 -11.37
CA VAL A 185 -15.67 -0.83 -10.41
C VAL A 185 -16.19 -1.05 -9.02
#